data_b85ff10bd7c205812f836957e81af405
#
_entry.id   b85ff10bd7c205812f836957e81af405
#
_cell.length_a   1.000
_cell.length_b   1.000
_cell.length_c   1.000
_cell.angle_alpha   90.00
_cell.angle_beta   90.00
_cell.angle_gamma   90.00
#
_symmetry.space_group_name_H-M   'P 1'
#
loop_
_entity.id
_entity.type
_entity.pdbx_description
1 polymer ?
#
loop_
_entity_poly.entity_id
_entity_poly.type
_entity_poly.pdbx_seq_one_letter_code
_entity_poly.pdbx_strand_id
1 'polypeptide(L)'
;MMPTPTLITYCNSGYASFAINLLLNLIKNVKNHRLHFYCLDQELYDMLTRNFGHHPLFTFQRVEAGVSKNFENYGSPLYNQITHTKMSVLRDALDKYKFIHFIDCDIVCVNEPPADFYDSFKQYDIVFQYDNGWMYNDGPLHPMFNNWVCTGNTTLRDSPGTRYILERIEAYQARGAGNDQECLKKYFDEAGVKDIRKEPNAKLYVYPIEFYTNGFVVNHGLFTTKDTHFFHANHVAGSAQKRDLLKKIGEWYVTS
;
A
#
# COMPACT_ATOMS: atom_id res chain seq x y z
N MET A 1 21.98 7.56 -9.04
CA MET A 1 20.83 7.81 -8.15
C MET A 1 19.58 7.48 -8.94
N MET A 2 18.72 6.66 -8.38
CA MET A 2 17.46 6.30 -9.01
C MET A 2 16.45 7.46 -8.90
N PRO A 3 15.48 7.54 -9.83
CA PRO A 3 14.39 8.48 -9.65
C PRO A 3 13.57 8.10 -8.40
N THR A 4 13.08 9.09 -7.68
CA THR A 4 12.10 8.89 -6.61
C THR A 4 10.83 8.27 -7.22
N PRO A 5 10.26 7.21 -6.63
CA PRO A 5 9.04 6.59 -7.15
C PRO A 5 7.86 7.56 -7.03
N THR A 6 6.95 7.49 -8.00
CA THR A 6 5.65 8.14 -7.85
C THR A 6 4.80 7.35 -6.85
N LEU A 7 4.26 8.04 -5.84
CA LEU A 7 3.29 7.43 -4.93
C LEU A 7 1.99 7.16 -5.69
N ILE A 8 1.42 5.99 -5.48
CA ILE A 8 0.16 5.55 -6.09
C ILE A 8 -0.79 5.13 -5.00
N THR A 9 -2.01 5.59 -5.07
CA THR A 9 -3.11 5.09 -4.22
C THR A 9 -4.42 5.06 -4.98
N TYR A 10 -5.38 4.35 -4.45
CA TYR A 10 -6.75 4.37 -4.95
C TYR A 10 -7.75 4.14 -3.81
N CYS A 11 -8.95 4.68 -3.93
CA CYS A 11 -10.08 4.27 -3.11
C CYS A 11 -11.42 4.76 -3.72
N ASN A 12 -12.52 4.37 -3.07
CA ASN A 12 -13.87 4.86 -3.32
C ASN A 12 -14.27 5.96 -2.30
N SER A 13 -15.42 6.59 -2.48
CA SER A 13 -15.95 7.63 -1.57
C SER A 13 -16.17 7.15 -0.13
N GLY A 14 -16.38 5.86 0.10
CA GLY A 14 -16.47 5.28 1.45
C GLY A 14 -15.19 5.44 2.28
N TYR A 15 -14.04 5.61 1.62
CA TYR A 15 -12.74 5.86 2.27
C TYR A 15 -12.32 7.33 2.23
N ALA A 16 -13.23 8.27 1.91
CA ALA A 16 -12.92 9.68 1.70
C ALA A 16 -12.17 10.33 2.88
N SER A 17 -12.51 10.00 4.12
CA SER A 17 -11.82 10.55 5.29
C SER A 17 -10.36 10.13 5.37
N PHE A 18 -10.04 8.89 4.98
CA PHE A 18 -8.65 8.40 4.90
C PHE A 18 -7.92 9.04 3.72
N ALA A 19 -8.58 9.19 2.57
CA ALA A 19 -8.02 9.88 1.40
C ALA A 19 -7.64 11.33 1.76
N ILE A 20 -8.54 12.08 2.40
CA ILE A 20 -8.27 13.45 2.85
C ILE A 20 -7.11 13.45 3.86
N ASN A 21 -7.12 12.53 4.82
CA ASN A 21 -6.04 12.42 5.80
C ASN A 21 -4.69 12.17 5.15
N LEU A 22 -4.62 11.24 4.20
CA LEU A 22 -3.40 10.96 3.44
C LEU A 22 -2.90 12.21 2.71
N LEU A 23 -3.77 12.94 2.02
CA LEU A 23 -3.39 14.16 1.30
C LEU A 23 -2.86 15.25 2.23
N LEU A 24 -3.54 15.49 3.36
CA LEU A 24 -3.08 16.44 4.38
C LEU A 24 -1.75 16.02 5.01
N ASN A 25 -1.58 14.72 5.28
CA ASN A 25 -0.32 14.18 5.77
C ASN A 25 0.82 14.39 4.76
N LEU A 26 0.59 14.10 3.47
CA LEU A 26 1.61 14.29 2.43
C LEU A 26 1.96 15.77 2.23
N ILE A 27 1.00 16.69 2.30
CA ILE A 27 1.26 18.15 2.26
C ILE A 27 2.22 18.56 3.38
N LYS A 28 2.04 17.98 4.57
CA LYS A 28 2.85 18.31 5.74
C LYS A 28 4.25 17.69 5.70
N ASN A 29 4.35 16.42 5.30
CA ASN A 29 5.53 15.61 5.54
C ASN A 29 6.37 15.30 4.29
N VAL A 30 5.87 15.62 3.06
CA VAL A 30 6.51 15.22 1.80
C VAL A 30 6.84 16.43 0.93
N LYS A 31 8.04 16.43 0.34
CA LYS A 31 8.52 17.51 -0.55
C LYS A 31 8.89 17.00 -1.94
N ASN A 32 9.39 15.77 -2.04
CA ASN A 32 10.02 15.25 -3.25
C ASN A 32 9.20 14.18 -3.97
N HIS A 33 8.28 13.51 -3.27
CA HIS A 33 7.39 12.53 -3.88
C HIS A 33 6.14 13.22 -4.45
N ARG A 34 5.67 12.72 -5.58
CA ARG A 34 4.36 13.08 -6.14
C ARG A 34 3.40 11.93 -5.93
N LEU A 35 2.12 12.24 -5.79
CA LEU A 35 1.05 11.25 -5.67
C LEU A 35 0.17 11.29 -6.92
N HIS A 36 -0.07 10.14 -7.54
CA HIS A 36 -1.15 9.93 -8.48
C HIS A 36 -2.24 9.11 -7.81
N PHE A 37 -3.41 9.72 -7.65
CA PHE A 37 -4.56 9.18 -6.94
C PHE A 37 -5.64 8.71 -7.92
N TYR A 38 -5.99 7.42 -7.88
CA TYR A 38 -7.07 6.85 -8.66
C TYR A 38 -8.38 6.85 -7.85
N CYS A 39 -9.36 7.64 -8.29
CA CYS A 39 -10.67 7.73 -7.66
C CYS A 39 -11.62 6.71 -8.32
N LEU A 40 -12.15 5.75 -7.57
CA LEU A 40 -12.99 4.68 -8.10
C LEU A 40 -14.44 5.09 -8.36
N ASP A 41 -14.81 6.32 -8.01
CA ASP A 41 -16.12 6.88 -8.31
C ASP A 41 -16.05 8.40 -8.54
N GLN A 42 -17.11 8.94 -9.15
CA GLN A 42 -17.19 10.36 -9.52
C GLN A 42 -17.24 11.28 -8.31
N GLU A 43 -17.92 10.88 -7.24
CA GLU A 43 -18.10 11.68 -6.03
C GLU A 43 -16.75 11.97 -5.36
N LEU A 44 -15.93 10.94 -5.20
CA LEU A 44 -14.57 11.09 -4.67
C LEU A 44 -13.71 11.96 -5.59
N TYR A 45 -13.77 11.71 -6.91
CA TYR A 45 -12.98 12.47 -7.90
C TYR A 45 -13.30 13.96 -7.83
N ASP A 46 -14.59 14.32 -7.85
CA ASP A 46 -15.02 15.72 -7.81
C ASP A 46 -14.62 16.40 -6.50
N MET A 47 -14.79 15.68 -5.38
CA MET A 47 -14.43 16.19 -4.06
C MET A 47 -12.92 16.45 -3.95
N LEU A 48 -12.09 15.47 -4.30
CA LEU A 48 -10.63 15.60 -4.18
C LEU A 48 -10.07 16.61 -5.17
N THR A 49 -10.55 16.64 -6.41
CA THR A 49 -10.11 17.62 -7.42
C THR A 49 -10.47 19.04 -7.02
N ARG A 50 -11.68 19.26 -6.47
CA ARG A 50 -12.11 20.58 -6.00
C ARG A 50 -11.22 21.10 -4.86
N ASN A 51 -10.87 20.24 -3.92
CA ASN A 51 -10.16 20.65 -2.70
C ASN A 51 -8.64 20.65 -2.86
N PHE A 52 -8.08 19.74 -3.66
CA PHE A 52 -6.65 19.49 -3.75
C PHE A 52 -6.07 19.53 -5.17
N GLY A 53 -6.90 19.69 -6.21
CA GLY A 53 -6.47 19.60 -7.61
C GLY A 53 -5.47 20.70 -8.04
N HIS A 54 -5.37 21.79 -7.29
CA HIS A 54 -4.38 22.85 -7.52
C HIS A 54 -3.03 22.59 -6.85
N HIS A 55 -2.92 21.56 -5.99
CA HIS A 55 -1.69 21.28 -5.26
C HIS A 55 -0.66 20.57 -6.16
N PRO A 56 0.59 21.05 -6.26
CA PRO A 56 1.56 20.54 -7.26
C PRO A 56 2.03 19.10 -7.02
N LEU A 57 1.82 18.56 -5.82
CA LEU A 57 2.18 17.18 -5.51
C LEU A 57 1.17 16.15 -6.01
N PHE A 58 -0.05 16.54 -6.38
CA PHE A 58 -1.16 15.63 -6.61
C PHE A 58 -1.66 15.64 -8.04
N THR A 59 -1.95 14.45 -8.52
CA THR A 59 -2.69 14.22 -9.77
C THR A 59 -3.83 13.27 -9.48
N PHE A 60 -5.04 13.58 -9.92
CA PHE A 60 -6.23 12.77 -9.72
C PHE A 60 -6.69 12.18 -11.04
N GLN A 61 -7.05 10.90 -11.03
CA GLN A 61 -7.62 10.21 -12.17
C GLN A 61 -8.87 9.46 -11.73
N ARG A 62 -9.97 9.65 -12.47
CA ARG A 62 -11.17 8.84 -12.29
C ARG A 62 -11.01 7.49 -12.98
N VAL A 63 -11.44 6.43 -12.31
CA VAL A 63 -11.55 5.06 -12.85
C VAL A 63 -12.97 4.57 -12.68
N GLU A 64 -13.57 4.06 -13.74
CA GLU A 64 -14.89 3.43 -13.66
C GLU A 64 -14.73 1.96 -13.25
N ALA A 65 -14.74 1.72 -11.95
CA ALA A 65 -14.50 0.38 -11.40
C ALA A 65 -15.80 -0.44 -11.17
N GLY A 66 -16.95 0.22 -11.14
CA GLY A 66 -18.25 -0.47 -10.88
C GLY A 66 -18.34 -1.11 -9.49
N VAL A 67 -17.55 -0.63 -8.52
CA VAL A 67 -17.46 -1.16 -7.16
C VAL A 67 -18.37 -0.41 -6.18
N SER A 68 -18.56 -0.96 -4.97
CA SER A 68 -19.27 -0.28 -3.87
C SER A 68 -18.68 1.11 -3.61
N LYS A 69 -19.55 2.07 -3.27
CA LYS A 69 -19.15 3.40 -2.81
C LYS A 69 -19.02 3.51 -1.28
N ASN A 70 -19.37 2.47 -0.56
CA ASN A 70 -19.32 2.44 0.90
C ASN A 70 -17.93 2.03 1.39
N PHE A 71 -17.67 2.31 2.68
CA PHE A 71 -16.57 1.67 3.39
C PHE A 71 -16.88 0.18 3.56
N GLU A 72 -16.01 -0.66 3.04
CA GLU A 72 -16.16 -2.11 3.13
C GLU A 72 -15.14 -2.69 4.13
N ASN A 73 -15.60 -3.58 4.99
CA ASN A 73 -14.72 -4.25 5.94
C ASN A 73 -13.91 -5.36 5.26
N TYR A 74 -12.68 -5.56 5.74
CA TYR A 74 -11.81 -6.63 5.32
C TYR A 74 -12.53 -7.99 5.29
N GLY A 75 -12.34 -8.73 4.20
CA GLY A 75 -12.92 -10.07 4.01
C GLY A 75 -14.37 -10.10 3.51
N SER A 76 -15.05 -8.94 3.35
CA SER A 76 -16.36 -8.93 2.68
C SER A 76 -16.21 -9.14 1.17
N PRO A 77 -17.23 -9.71 0.48
CA PRO A 77 -17.21 -9.85 -0.98
C PRO A 77 -17.03 -8.51 -1.70
N LEU A 78 -17.65 -7.42 -1.20
CA LEU A 78 -17.53 -6.08 -1.77
C LEU A 78 -16.14 -5.50 -1.54
N TYR A 79 -15.51 -5.77 -0.39
CA TYR A 79 -14.11 -5.43 -0.15
C TYR A 79 -13.20 -6.10 -1.18
N ASN A 80 -13.40 -7.39 -1.44
CA ASN A 80 -12.61 -8.11 -2.44
C ASN A 80 -12.75 -7.49 -3.84
N GLN A 81 -13.97 -7.06 -4.25
CA GLN A 81 -14.16 -6.36 -5.52
C GLN A 81 -13.34 -5.06 -5.60
N ILE A 82 -13.29 -4.28 -4.51
CA ILE A 82 -12.46 -3.07 -4.43
C ILE A 82 -10.98 -3.44 -4.57
N THR A 83 -10.50 -4.45 -3.83
CA THR A 83 -9.08 -4.86 -3.89
C THR A 83 -8.70 -5.46 -5.25
N HIS A 84 -9.63 -6.09 -5.96
CA HIS A 84 -9.38 -6.59 -7.32
C HIS A 84 -9.06 -5.46 -8.32
N THR A 85 -9.60 -4.25 -8.11
CA THR A 85 -9.28 -3.09 -8.95
C THR A 85 -7.81 -2.67 -8.85
N LYS A 86 -7.12 -3.04 -7.76
CA LYS A 86 -5.70 -2.72 -7.54
C LYS A 86 -4.82 -3.14 -8.71
N MET A 87 -5.04 -4.31 -9.28
CA MET A 87 -4.18 -4.82 -10.35
C MET A 87 -4.23 -3.95 -11.61
N SER A 88 -5.42 -3.50 -12.02
CA SER A 88 -5.57 -2.57 -13.15
C SER A 88 -4.94 -1.20 -12.87
N VAL A 89 -5.09 -0.68 -11.64
CA VAL A 89 -4.45 0.55 -11.18
C VAL A 89 -2.92 0.44 -11.23
N LEU A 90 -2.36 -0.65 -10.71
CA LEU A 90 -0.91 -0.87 -10.71
C LEU A 90 -0.34 -1.00 -12.14
N ARG A 91 -1.05 -1.68 -13.05
CA ARG A 91 -0.64 -1.78 -14.45
C ARG A 91 -0.62 -0.42 -15.14
N ASP A 92 -1.71 0.35 -15.02
CA ASP A 92 -1.79 1.70 -15.59
C ASP A 92 -0.70 2.62 -15.02
N ALA A 93 -0.47 2.56 -13.70
CA ALA A 93 0.57 3.34 -13.05
C ALA A 93 1.99 2.94 -13.50
N LEU A 94 2.28 1.63 -13.65
CA LEU A 94 3.57 1.15 -14.16
C LEU A 94 3.81 1.54 -15.62
N ASP A 95 2.76 1.55 -16.45
CA ASP A 95 2.85 2.01 -17.84
C ASP A 95 3.23 3.49 -17.92
N LYS A 96 2.72 4.32 -16.99
CA LYS A 96 2.98 5.76 -16.93
C LYS A 96 4.34 6.10 -16.28
N TYR A 97 4.67 5.48 -15.15
CA TYR A 97 5.74 5.96 -14.27
C TYR A 97 6.95 5.04 -14.19
N LYS A 98 6.86 3.79 -14.63
CA LYS A 98 7.93 2.78 -14.64
C LYS A 98 8.49 2.38 -13.26
N PHE A 99 8.41 3.24 -12.27
CA PHE A 99 8.77 3.00 -10.88
C PHE A 99 7.76 3.69 -9.96
N ILE A 100 7.03 2.92 -9.20
CA ILE A 100 5.94 3.38 -8.34
C ILE A 100 6.11 2.87 -6.91
N HIS A 101 5.53 3.60 -5.98
CA HIS A 101 5.34 3.17 -4.61
C HIS A 101 3.84 3.21 -4.31
N PHE A 102 3.23 2.05 -4.33
CA PHE A 102 1.83 1.88 -3.99
C PHE A 102 1.63 1.95 -2.46
N ILE A 103 0.66 2.74 -2.02
CA ILE A 103 0.25 2.88 -0.63
C ILE A 103 -1.28 2.82 -0.53
N ASP A 104 -1.82 2.01 0.38
CA ASP A 104 -3.24 2.05 0.72
C ASP A 104 -3.60 3.40 1.33
N CYS A 105 -4.84 3.87 1.21
CA CYS A 105 -5.24 5.21 1.67
C CYS A 105 -5.25 5.39 3.19
N ASP A 106 -5.09 4.33 3.97
CA ASP A 106 -4.90 4.33 5.43
C ASP A 106 -3.42 4.28 5.85
N ILE A 107 -2.53 4.58 4.91
CA ILE A 107 -1.10 4.76 5.16
C ILE A 107 -0.79 6.25 5.31
N VAL A 108 0.18 6.57 6.13
CA VAL A 108 0.71 7.92 6.32
C VAL A 108 2.23 7.93 6.19
N CYS A 109 2.77 9.01 5.63
CA CYS A 109 4.20 9.29 5.63
C CYS A 109 4.56 9.96 6.96
N VAL A 110 5.39 9.32 7.78
CA VAL A 110 5.90 9.87 9.04
C VAL A 110 7.16 10.71 8.78
N ASN A 111 8.10 10.15 8.02
CA ASN A 111 9.28 10.85 7.55
C ASN A 111 9.49 10.52 6.06
N GLU A 112 9.61 11.55 5.23
CA GLU A 112 9.89 11.33 3.82
C GLU A 112 11.19 10.53 3.64
N PRO A 113 11.20 9.41 2.89
CA PRO A 113 12.44 8.69 2.62
C PRO A 113 13.45 9.60 1.91
N PRO A 114 14.73 9.57 2.28
CA PRO A 114 15.75 10.30 1.54
C PRO A 114 15.88 9.80 0.09
N ALA A 115 16.38 10.64 -0.79
CA ALA A 115 16.38 10.37 -2.24
C ALA A 115 17.15 9.09 -2.62
N ASP A 116 18.13 8.69 -1.83
CA ASP A 116 18.96 7.50 -2.04
C ASP A 116 18.42 6.23 -1.34
N PHE A 117 17.37 6.35 -0.54
CA PHE A 117 16.76 5.22 0.17
C PHE A 117 16.43 4.05 -0.78
N TYR A 118 15.81 4.37 -1.91
CA TYR A 118 15.38 3.36 -2.88
C TYR A 118 16.54 2.74 -3.66
N ASP A 119 17.74 3.34 -3.68
CA ASP A 119 18.92 2.79 -4.33
C ASP A 119 19.35 1.44 -3.72
N SER A 120 19.11 1.26 -2.43
CA SER A 120 19.39 0.00 -1.72
C SER A 120 18.52 -1.17 -2.20
N PHE A 121 17.40 -0.88 -2.87
CA PHE A 121 16.43 -1.87 -3.31
C PHE A 121 16.31 -1.96 -4.85
N LYS A 122 17.20 -1.30 -5.60
CA LYS A 122 17.13 -1.18 -7.08
C LYS A 122 17.19 -2.50 -7.84
N GLN A 123 17.75 -3.56 -7.24
CA GLN A 123 17.88 -4.89 -7.83
C GLN A 123 16.60 -5.72 -7.76
N TYR A 124 15.59 -5.28 -6.99
CA TYR A 124 14.35 -6.01 -6.81
C TYR A 124 13.26 -5.49 -7.75
N ASP A 125 12.42 -6.39 -8.24
CA ASP A 125 11.24 -6.07 -9.04
C ASP A 125 10.15 -5.49 -8.17
N ILE A 126 9.92 -6.11 -7.00
CA ILE A 126 8.92 -5.70 -6.02
C ILE A 126 9.54 -5.77 -4.62
N VAL A 127 9.31 -4.72 -3.81
CA VAL A 127 9.62 -4.71 -2.38
C VAL A 127 8.34 -4.47 -1.59
N PHE A 128 7.95 -5.45 -0.80
CA PHE A 128 6.72 -5.44 0.00
C PHE A 128 6.96 -4.86 1.39
N GLN A 129 5.89 -4.38 2.01
CA GLN A 129 5.88 -4.18 3.44
C GLN A 129 5.79 -5.54 4.15
N TYR A 130 6.45 -5.61 5.29
CA TYR A 130 6.34 -6.72 6.20
C TYR A 130 4.93 -6.79 6.82
N ASP A 131 4.25 -7.92 6.69
CA ASP A 131 2.95 -8.15 7.32
C ASP A 131 3.04 -9.32 8.30
N ASN A 132 3.31 -9.01 9.56
CA ASN A 132 3.46 -10.03 10.56
C ASN A 132 2.84 -9.64 11.90
N GLY A 133 1.59 -10.02 12.09
CA GLY A 133 0.99 -10.09 13.39
C GLY A 133 1.14 -11.47 14.07
N TRP A 134 1.46 -12.50 13.29
CA TRP A 134 1.28 -13.89 13.72
C TRP A 134 2.56 -14.62 14.11
N MET A 135 3.74 -14.11 13.73
CA MET A 135 4.99 -14.88 13.83
C MET A 135 6.02 -14.29 14.77
N TYR A 136 5.68 -13.25 15.55
CA TYR A 136 6.59 -12.65 16.52
C TYR A 136 6.47 -13.21 17.92
N ASN A 137 6.30 -14.49 18.07
CA ASN A 137 6.19 -15.02 19.42
C ASN A 137 7.51 -14.98 20.21
N ASP A 138 8.68 -14.82 19.56
CA ASP A 138 9.93 -15.11 20.24
C ASP A 138 11.14 -14.20 19.92
N GLY A 139 10.97 -12.93 19.54
CA GLY A 139 12.19 -12.20 19.34
C GLY A 139 12.13 -10.83 18.65
N PRO A 140 13.30 -10.21 18.40
CA PRO A 140 13.38 -8.90 17.78
C PRO A 140 12.75 -8.90 16.39
N LEU A 141 12.30 -7.72 15.97
CA LEU A 141 11.66 -7.46 14.66
C LEU A 141 12.65 -7.76 13.52
N HIS A 142 12.81 -9.01 13.15
CA HIS A 142 13.61 -9.38 11.99
C HIS A 142 12.74 -9.42 10.73
N PRO A 143 13.21 -8.91 9.60
CA PRO A 143 12.52 -9.06 8.33
C PRO A 143 12.42 -10.56 8.00
N MET A 144 11.20 -11.08 8.03
CA MET A 144 10.93 -12.44 7.60
C MET A 144 10.50 -12.43 6.15
N PHE A 145 11.18 -13.19 5.32
CA PHE A 145 10.90 -13.31 3.90
C PHE A 145 9.90 -14.42 3.58
N ASN A 146 8.99 -14.69 4.52
CA ASN A 146 7.94 -15.67 4.28
C ASN A 146 6.96 -15.20 3.19
N ASN A 147 6.10 -16.10 2.78
CA ASN A 147 5.16 -15.86 1.69
C ASN A 147 3.84 -15.15 2.13
N TRP A 148 3.82 -14.55 3.31
CA TRP A 148 2.74 -13.67 3.78
C TRP A 148 3.27 -12.24 3.90
N VAL A 149 3.10 -11.47 2.84
CA VAL A 149 3.57 -10.08 2.75
C VAL A 149 2.39 -9.12 2.62
N CYS A 150 2.56 -7.90 3.09
CA CYS A 150 1.54 -6.85 2.91
C CYS A 150 1.65 -6.25 1.51
N THR A 151 0.53 -6.26 0.78
CA THR A 151 0.40 -5.66 -0.55
C THR A 151 -0.08 -4.21 -0.51
N GLY A 152 -0.38 -3.69 0.68
CA GLY A 152 -0.89 -2.33 0.88
C GLY A 152 0.18 -1.24 0.89
N ASN A 153 1.46 -1.61 0.99
CA ASN A 153 2.60 -0.68 0.98
C ASN A 153 3.77 -1.35 0.25
N THR A 154 3.92 -1.01 -1.02
CA THR A 154 4.78 -1.82 -1.91
C THR A 154 5.41 -0.96 -3.00
N THR A 155 6.72 -1.07 -3.19
CA THR A 155 7.34 -0.48 -4.39
C THR A 155 7.42 -1.50 -5.52
N LEU A 156 7.13 -1.05 -6.73
CA LEU A 156 7.11 -1.87 -7.93
C LEU A 156 7.89 -1.16 -9.05
N ARG A 157 8.69 -1.94 -9.78
CA ARG A 157 9.33 -1.52 -11.04
C ARG A 157 8.62 -2.16 -12.22
N ASP A 158 8.55 -1.44 -13.32
CA ASP A 158 8.09 -2.03 -14.58
C ASP A 158 9.14 -3.02 -15.10
N SER A 159 8.92 -4.29 -14.82
CA SER A 159 9.79 -5.40 -15.20
C SER A 159 8.97 -6.64 -15.56
N PRO A 160 9.55 -7.60 -16.30
CA PRO A 160 8.87 -8.88 -16.54
C PRO A 160 8.47 -9.60 -15.25
N GLY A 161 9.31 -9.55 -14.20
CA GLY A 161 9.03 -10.16 -12.91
C GLY A 161 7.83 -9.52 -12.20
N THR A 162 7.75 -8.19 -12.20
CA THR A 162 6.58 -7.47 -11.64
C THR A 162 5.31 -7.84 -12.42
N ARG A 163 5.35 -7.78 -13.75
CA ARG A 163 4.20 -8.13 -14.60
C ARG A 163 3.73 -9.56 -14.37
N TYR A 164 4.67 -10.49 -14.23
CA TYR A 164 4.37 -11.88 -13.90
C TYR A 164 3.63 -12.01 -12.57
N ILE A 165 4.10 -11.37 -11.49
CA ILE A 165 3.43 -11.43 -10.18
C ILE A 165 2.01 -10.84 -10.24
N LEU A 166 1.82 -9.70 -10.90
CA LEU A 166 0.47 -9.12 -11.07
C LEU A 166 -0.46 -10.08 -11.82
N GLU A 167 0.01 -10.75 -12.88
CA GLU A 167 -0.77 -11.77 -13.60
C GLU A 167 -1.15 -12.95 -12.70
N ARG A 168 -0.26 -13.39 -11.81
CA ARG A 168 -0.59 -14.47 -10.85
C ARG A 168 -1.68 -14.03 -9.89
N ILE A 169 -1.59 -12.83 -9.32
CA ILE A 169 -2.65 -12.30 -8.44
C ILE A 169 -3.98 -12.28 -9.18
N GLU A 170 -4.06 -11.71 -10.39
CA GLU A 170 -5.27 -11.67 -11.20
C GLU A 170 -5.85 -13.05 -11.49
N ALA A 171 -4.99 -14.03 -11.81
CA ALA A 171 -5.42 -15.40 -12.07
C ALA A 171 -6.08 -16.06 -10.84
N TYR A 172 -5.61 -15.74 -9.62
CA TYR A 172 -6.21 -16.23 -8.39
C TYR A 172 -7.46 -15.43 -7.98
N GLN A 173 -7.50 -14.13 -8.25
CA GLN A 173 -8.72 -13.33 -8.12
C GLN A 173 -9.86 -13.88 -8.98
N ALA A 174 -9.56 -14.24 -10.23
CA ALA A 174 -10.54 -14.86 -11.14
C ALA A 174 -11.07 -16.22 -10.65
N ARG A 175 -10.33 -16.91 -9.77
CA ARG A 175 -10.75 -18.16 -9.11
C ARG A 175 -11.52 -17.91 -7.79
N GLY A 176 -11.73 -16.64 -7.40
CA GLY A 176 -12.39 -16.30 -6.14
C GLY A 176 -11.52 -16.55 -4.90
N ALA A 177 -10.21 -16.43 -5.03
CA ALA A 177 -9.26 -16.78 -3.97
C ALA A 177 -9.19 -15.78 -2.80
N GLY A 178 -9.95 -14.69 -2.83
CA GLY A 178 -9.98 -13.66 -1.80
C GLY A 178 -9.46 -12.29 -2.30
N ASN A 179 -8.94 -11.47 -1.39
CA ASN A 179 -8.31 -10.20 -1.75
C ASN A 179 -6.94 -10.40 -2.42
N ASP A 180 -6.28 -9.31 -2.82
CA ASP A 180 -5.00 -9.34 -3.53
C ASP A 180 -3.88 -10.02 -2.72
N GLN A 181 -3.79 -9.78 -1.40
CA GLN A 181 -2.80 -10.40 -0.52
C GLN A 181 -3.03 -11.91 -0.35
N GLU A 182 -4.30 -12.33 -0.17
CA GLU A 182 -4.68 -13.75 -0.09
C GLU A 182 -4.44 -14.47 -1.41
N CYS A 183 -4.70 -13.81 -2.54
CA CYS A 183 -4.41 -14.35 -3.87
C CYS A 183 -2.90 -14.58 -4.08
N LEU A 184 -2.07 -13.62 -3.69
CA LEU A 184 -0.61 -13.74 -3.76
C LEU A 184 -0.10 -14.87 -2.86
N LYS A 185 -0.64 -14.97 -1.64
CA LYS A 185 -0.30 -16.05 -0.70
C LYS A 185 -0.63 -17.44 -1.28
N LYS A 186 -1.84 -17.60 -1.85
CA LYS A 186 -2.24 -18.87 -2.47
C LYS A 186 -1.35 -19.23 -3.65
N TYR A 187 -1.00 -18.25 -4.49
CA TYR A 187 -0.03 -18.48 -5.55
C TYR A 187 1.29 -19.02 -5.00
N PHE A 188 1.89 -18.37 -3.99
CA PHE A 188 3.14 -18.82 -3.40
C PHE A 188 3.04 -20.21 -2.78
N ASP A 189 1.92 -20.53 -2.11
CA ASP A 189 1.70 -21.85 -1.52
C ASP A 189 1.66 -22.95 -2.57
N GLU A 190 0.89 -22.76 -3.65
CA GLU A 190 0.76 -23.72 -4.74
C GLU A 190 2.07 -23.86 -5.53
N ALA A 191 2.86 -22.78 -5.66
CA ALA A 191 4.17 -22.80 -6.29
C ALA A 191 5.29 -23.32 -5.36
N GLY A 192 4.98 -23.64 -4.09
CA GLY A 192 5.97 -24.11 -3.11
C GLY A 192 6.93 -23.03 -2.62
N VAL A 193 6.64 -21.76 -2.87
CA VAL A 193 7.47 -20.61 -2.45
C VAL A 193 7.23 -20.33 -0.97
N LYS A 194 8.13 -20.74 -0.09
CA LYS A 194 8.10 -20.47 1.36
C LYS A 194 8.87 -19.18 1.73
N ASP A 195 9.90 -18.87 0.99
CA ASP A 195 10.72 -17.66 1.09
C ASP A 195 10.58 -16.91 -0.24
N ILE A 196 10.02 -15.71 -0.20
CA ILE A 196 9.72 -14.94 -1.41
C ILE A 196 10.96 -14.60 -2.23
N ARG A 197 12.15 -14.56 -1.62
CA ARG A 197 13.43 -14.34 -2.34
C ARG A 197 13.79 -15.50 -3.27
N LYS A 198 13.11 -16.63 -3.13
CA LYS A 198 13.27 -17.83 -3.96
C LYS A 198 12.23 -17.94 -5.07
N GLU A 199 11.42 -16.91 -5.27
CA GLU A 199 10.52 -16.84 -6.41
C GLU A 199 11.33 -16.83 -7.73
N PRO A 200 11.15 -17.84 -8.63
CA PRO A 200 12.03 -18.00 -9.78
C PRO A 200 11.81 -16.96 -10.87
N ASN A 201 10.63 -16.35 -10.94
CA ASN A 201 10.24 -15.45 -12.03
C ASN A 201 10.30 -13.96 -11.67
N ALA A 202 10.57 -13.62 -10.40
CA ALA A 202 10.64 -12.25 -9.93
C ALA A 202 11.61 -12.09 -8.76
N LYS A 203 12.32 -10.98 -8.71
CA LYS A 203 13.21 -10.61 -7.61
C LYS A 203 12.39 -9.86 -6.55
N LEU A 204 12.02 -10.56 -5.49
CA LEU A 204 11.17 -10.04 -4.43
C LEU A 204 11.97 -9.76 -3.16
N TYR A 205 11.54 -8.77 -2.40
CA TYR A 205 12.13 -8.41 -1.10
C TYR A 205 11.08 -7.85 -0.14
N VAL A 206 11.47 -7.65 1.11
CA VAL A 206 10.64 -7.04 2.16
C VAL A 206 11.41 -5.88 2.79
N TYR A 207 10.76 -4.74 2.96
CA TYR A 207 11.37 -3.61 3.66
C TYR A 207 11.66 -3.93 5.13
N PRO A 208 12.75 -3.40 5.68
CA PRO A 208 12.95 -3.43 7.12
C PRO A 208 11.77 -2.78 7.84
N ILE A 209 11.28 -3.45 8.90
CA ILE A 209 10.03 -3.06 9.57
C ILE A 209 10.14 -1.71 10.28
N GLU A 210 11.32 -1.31 10.67
CA GLU A 210 11.59 -0.01 11.27
C GLU A 210 11.30 1.17 10.32
N PHE A 211 11.45 0.95 9.01
CA PHE A 211 11.17 1.98 8.00
C PHE A 211 9.73 1.97 7.52
N TYR A 212 9.13 0.79 7.45
CA TYR A 212 7.77 0.57 6.96
C TYR A 212 6.96 -0.14 8.03
N THR A 213 6.54 0.64 9.05
CA THR A 213 5.86 0.13 10.23
C THR A 213 4.36 -0.07 10.02
N ASN A 214 3.73 -0.77 10.94
CA ASN A 214 2.32 -1.10 10.87
C ASN A 214 1.66 -1.12 12.25
N GLY A 215 0.34 -1.36 12.29
CA GLY A 215 -0.42 -1.38 13.52
C GLY A 215 0.03 -2.43 14.55
N PHE A 216 0.63 -3.54 14.10
CA PHE A 216 1.23 -4.52 15.01
C PHE A 216 2.32 -3.89 15.88
N VAL A 217 3.24 -3.16 15.27
CA VAL A 217 4.37 -2.50 15.95
C VAL A 217 3.88 -1.50 17.01
N VAL A 218 2.83 -0.71 16.68
CA VAL A 218 2.22 0.24 17.63
C VAL A 218 1.50 -0.48 18.77
N ASN A 219 0.77 -1.55 18.47
CA ASN A 219 0.01 -2.29 19.47
C ASN A 219 0.91 -3.03 20.48
N HIS A 220 2.14 -3.35 20.08
CA HIS A 220 3.14 -3.96 20.96
C HIS A 220 4.12 -2.97 21.59
N GLY A 221 3.86 -1.66 21.46
CA GLY A 221 4.71 -0.62 22.07
C GLY A 221 6.11 -0.48 21.45
N LEU A 222 6.30 -0.98 20.24
CA LEU A 222 7.59 -0.99 19.53
C LEU A 222 7.71 0.15 18.51
N PHE A 223 6.67 0.95 18.35
CA PHE A 223 6.65 2.05 17.38
C PHE A 223 7.59 3.20 17.80
N THR A 224 8.37 3.66 16.84
CA THR A 224 9.18 4.88 16.95
C THR A 224 9.01 5.74 15.70
N THR A 225 8.85 7.04 15.86
CA THR A 225 8.77 7.97 14.74
C THR A 225 10.12 8.24 14.09
N LYS A 226 11.23 7.97 14.80
CA LYS A 226 12.57 8.37 14.38
C LYS A 226 12.97 7.77 13.03
N ASP A 227 12.74 6.47 12.84
CA ASP A 227 13.22 5.74 11.67
C ASP A 227 12.07 5.37 10.72
N THR A 228 10.81 5.57 11.14
CA THR A 228 9.64 5.22 10.33
C THR A 228 9.47 6.19 9.16
N HIS A 229 9.46 5.65 7.94
CA HIS A 229 9.10 6.41 6.74
C HIS A 229 7.59 6.38 6.50
N PHE A 230 7.02 5.18 6.43
CA PHE A 230 5.59 5.01 6.23
C PHE A 230 4.99 4.12 7.33
N PHE A 231 3.83 4.52 7.79
CA PHE A 231 3.05 3.77 8.78
C PHE A 231 1.72 3.33 8.17
N HIS A 232 1.41 2.05 8.28
CA HIS A 232 0.16 1.45 7.80
C HIS A 232 -0.79 1.16 8.97
N ALA A 233 -1.99 1.72 8.95
CA ALA A 233 -3.01 1.50 9.99
C ALA A 233 -3.76 0.17 9.78
N ASN A 234 -3.01 -0.94 9.62
CA ASN A 234 -3.52 -2.31 9.55
C ASN A 234 -3.48 -3.00 10.93
N HIS A 235 -3.72 -4.31 11.00
CA HIS A 235 -3.85 -5.11 12.23
C HIS A 235 -4.93 -4.60 13.21
N VAL A 236 -5.90 -3.87 12.69
CA VAL A 236 -7.12 -3.43 13.37
C VAL A 236 -8.30 -3.55 12.40
N ALA A 237 -9.52 -3.76 12.92
CA ALA A 237 -10.72 -3.95 12.11
C ALA A 237 -11.58 -2.68 12.09
N GLY A 238 -12.01 -2.29 10.88
CA GLY A 238 -12.96 -1.19 10.69
C GLY A 238 -12.35 0.21 10.72
N SER A 239 -13.08 1.17 10.19
CA SER A 239 -12.61 2.55 9.98
C SER A 239 -12.33 3.29 11.29
N ALA A 240 -13.14 3.06 12.33
CA ALA A 240 -12.95 3.72 13.62
C ALA A 240 -11.60 3.35 14.26
N GLN A 241 -11.27 2.06 14.31
CA GLN A 241 -10.02 1.59 14.91
C GLN A 241 -8.79 2.05 14.11
N LYS A 242 -8.86 2.06 12.77
CA LYS A 242 -7.80 2.60 11.92
C LYS A 242 -7.56 4.08 12.20
N ARG A 243 -8.64 4.87 12.30
CA ARG A 243 -8.56 6.29 12.66
C ARG A 243 -7.95 6.51 14.04
N ASP A 244 -8.37 5.71 15.04
CA ASP A 244 -7.86 5.83 16.40
C ASP A 244 -6.37 5.48 16.48
N LEU A 245 -5.92 4.51 15.67
CA LEU A 245 -4.52 4.16 15.54
C LEU A 245 -3.70 5.32 14.94
N LEU A 246 -4.21 5.97 13.87
CA LEU A 246 -3.57 7.16 13.29
C LEU A 246 -3.55 8.35 14.25
N LYS A 247 -4.61 8.55 15.05
CA LYS A 247 -4.63 9.55 16.14
C LYS A 247 -3.58 9.25 17.20
N LYS A 248 -3.45 7.99 17.60
CA LYS A 248 -2.49 7.54 18.62
C LYS A 248 -1.04 7.88 18.24
N ILE A 249 -0.70 7.81 16.96
CA ILE A 249 0.64 8.18 16.46
C ILE A 249 0.76 9.65 16.04
N GLY A 250 -0.30 10.47 16.20
CA GLY A 250 -0.29 11.91 15.87
C GLY A 250 -0.47 12.24 14.39
N GLU A 251 -0.91 11.27 13.57
CA GLU A 251 -0.97 11.41 12.11
C GLU A 251 -2.42 11.40 11.56
N TRP A 252 -3.38 11.87 12.34
CA TRP A 252 -4.76 12.11 11.90
C TRP A 252 -5.08 13.61 11.88
N TYR A 253 -5.36 14.15 10.72
CA TYR A 253 -5.54 15.60 10.46
C TYR A 253 -6.98 15.99 10.11
N VAL A 254 -7.87 15.02 9.89
CA VAL A 254 -9.27 15.31 9.55
C VAL A 254 -10.02 15.72 10.82
N THR A 255 -10.47 16.97 10.84
CA THR A 255 -11.39 17.47 11.87
C THR A 255 -12.80 17.00 11.54
N SER A 256 -13.52 16.50 12.56
CA SER A 256 -14.94 16.12 12.48
C SER A 256 -15.83 17.33 12.23
#